data_6a2e9c77aa99db312cc9eca4f12f686f
#
_entry.id   6a2e9c77aa99db312cc9eca4f12f686f
#
_cell.length_a   1.000
_cell.length_b   1.000
_cell.length_c   1.000
_cell.angle_alpha   90.00
_cell.angle_beta   90.00
_cell.angle_gamma   90.00
#
_symmetry.space_group_name_H-M   'P 1'
#
loop_
_entity.id
_entity.type
_entity.pdbx_description
1 polymer ?
#
loop_
_entity_poly.entity_id
_entity_poly.type
_entity_poly.pdbx_seq_one_letter_code
_entity_poly.pdbx_strand_id
1 'polypeptide(L)'
;MDHPKLEEWKTVWRERRSVTMVYILLRISVVLVMLAQIFNGNFENVFLCVLTLILFMMPSVLEKKLDITLPNTLEIIILLFIYAAEIMGEIGAYYVTFPYWDTVLHTLNGFLCAAIGFSLLDILNRHSEARFHLSPLYLAIVAFCFSMTVGVIWEFFECTMDQLFFLDMQKDTVVNTIGSIMLAPTGGNTSTVLKNITDVIVVQADGTQTALGLGGYLDIGLLDTMEDLFVNFIGALTFSIIGYFYVCSRGENKFAKRFIPVANNSTRPKDAPSETPEKNKIE
;
A
#
# COMPACT_ATOMS: atom_id res chain seq x y z
N MET A 1 22.13 -39.63 -16.81
CA MET A 1 22.40 -38.93 -15.55
C MET A 1 21.43 -37.77 -15.48
N ASP A 2 20.26 -37.99 -14.92
CA ASP A 2 19.27 -36.95 -14.70
C ASP A 2 19.72 -36.13 -13.49
N HIS A 3 19.97 -34.84 -13.71
CA HIS A 3 20.31 -33.92 -12.64
C HIS A 3 18.99 -33.45 -11.96
N PRO A 4 18.64 -34.00 -10.80
CA PRO A 4 17.38 -33.68 -10.12
C PRO A 4 17.23 -32.17 -9.86
N LYS A 5 18.33 -31.46 -9.67
CA LYS A 5 18.35 -29.99 -9.55
C LYS A 5 17.87 -29.26 -10.80
N LEU A 6 18.11 -29.80 -11.99
CA LEU A 6 17.73 -29.13 -13.25
C LEU A 6 16.22 -29.20 -13.52
N GLU A 7 15.58 -30.30 -13.15
CA GLU A 7 14.11 -30.47 -13.27
C GLU A 7 13.37 -29.65 -12.20
N GLU A 8 13.93 -29.59 -11.02
CA GLU A 8 13.44 -28.71 -9.94
C GLU A 8 13.47 -27.23 -10.35
N TRP A 9 14.58 -26.79 -10.94
CA TRP A 9 14.70 -25.43 -11.49
C TRP A 9 13.72 -25.14 -12.63
N LYS A 10 13.48 -26.09 -13.53
CA LYS A 10 12.51 -25.93 -14.61
C LYS A 10 11.08 -25.83 -14.10
N THR A 11 10.74 -26.56 -13.04
CA THR A 11 9.41 -26.53 -12.45
C THR A 11 9.15 -25.20 -11.74
N VAL A 12 10.09 -24.74 -10.93
CA VAL A 12 10.04 -23.42 -10.27
C VAL A 12 9.99 -22.30 -11.32
N TRP A 13 10.78 -22.40 -12.38
CA TRP A 13 10.77 -21.43 -13.51
C TRP A 13 9.42 -21.39 -14.22
N ARG A 14 8.79 -22.53 -14.42
CA ARG A 14 7.49 -22.61 -15.09
C ARG A 14 6.35 -22.04 -14.22
N GLU A 15 6.41 -22.26 -12.93
CA GLU A 15 5.42 -21.74 -11.99
C GLU A 15 5.53 -20.24 -11.75
N ARG A 16 6.75 -19.68 -11.72
CA ARG A 16 7.02 -18.23 -11.54
C ARG A 16 7.23 -17.45 -12.85
N ARG A 17 6.98 -18.05 -14.00
CA ARG A 17 7.26 -17.45 -15.31
C ARG A 17 6.56 -16.09 -15.51
N SER A 18 5.32 -15.96 -15.06
CA SER A 18 4.55 -14.71 -15.16
C SER A 18 5.16 -13.59 -14.34
N VAL A 19 5.52 -13.88 -13.08
CA VAL A 19 6.18 -12.91 -12.18
C VAL A 19 7.51 -12.48 -12.77
N THR A 20 8.34 -13.43 -13.20
CA THR A 20 9.66 -13.15 -13.78
C THR A 20 9.56 -12.28 -15.04
N MET A 21 8.58 -12.54 -15.92
CA MET A 21 8.36 -11.71 -17.11
C MET A 21 7.96 -10.28 -16.74
N VAL A 22 6.99 -10.10 -15.83
CA VAL A 22 6.56 -8.77 -15.37
C VAL A 22 7.73 -8.03 -14.74
N TYR A 23 8.46 -8.69 -13.85
CA TYR A 23 9.62 -8.12 -13.18
C TYR A 23 10.70 -7.63 -14.15
N ILE A 24 11.04 -8.44 -15.18
CA ILE A 24 12.03 -8.06 -16.19
C ILE A 24 11.52 -6.90 -17.04
N LEU A 25 10.26 -6.95 -17.50
CA LEU A 25 9.66 -5.90 -18.31
C LEU A 25 9.64 -4.55 -17.58
N LEU A 26 9.20 -4.55 -16.32
CA LEU A 26 9.16 -3.33 -15.52
C LEU A 26 10.56 -2.78 -15.26
N ARG A 27 11.55 -3.62 -14.95
CA ARG A 27 12.95 -3.18 -14.79
C ARG A 27 13.53 -2.57 -16.05
N ILE A 28 13.33 -3.22 -17.20
CA ILE A 28 13.79 -2.67 -18.50
C ILE A 28 13.13 -1.31 -18.73
N SER A 29 11.83 -1.18 -18.50
CA SER A 29 11.11 0.09 -18.64
C SER A 29 11.70 1.18 -17.74
N VAL A 30 11.92 0.90 -16.46
CA VAL A 30 12.51 1.87 -15.52
C VAL A 30 13.93 2.28 -15.95
N VAL A 31 14.75 1.33 -16.42
CA VAL A 31 16.10 1.65 -16.91
C VAL A 31 16.05 2.54 -18.15
N LEU A 32 15.11 2.30 -19.08
CA LEU A 32 14.92 3.14 -20.26
C LEU A 32 14.48 4.56 -19.89
N VAL A 33 13.52 4.69 -18.94
CA VAL A 33 13.10 5.98 -18.40
C VAL A 33 14.28 6.68 -17.73
N MET A 34 15.04 5.98 -16.89
CA MET A 34 16.23 6.53 -16.22
C MET A 34 17.25 7.08 -17.20
N LEU A 35 17.56 6.34 -18.27
CA LEU A 35 18.46 6.82 -19.32
C LEU A 35 17.92 8.08 -19.99
N ALA A 36 16.62 8.12 -20.33
CA ALA A 36 15.99 9.30 -20.88
C ALA A 36 16.09 10.51 -19.94
N GLN A 37 15.87 10.33 -18.63
CA GLN A 37 15.99 11.39 -17.64
C GLN A 37 17.43 11.89 -17.46
N ILE A 38 18.44 11.00 -17.56
CA ILE A 38 19.85 11.40 -17.55
C ILE A 38 20.15 12.30 -18.76
N PHE A 39 19.69 11.94 -19.97
CA PHE A 39 19.88 12.76 -21.17
C PHE A 39 19.17 14.12 -21.09
N ASN A 40 18.02 14.17 -20.40
CA ASN A 40 17.27 15.40 -20.15
C ASN A 40 17.83 16.25 -19.01
N GLY A 41 18.83 15.75 -18.26
CA GLY A 41 19.43 16.45 -17.11
C GLY A 41 18.53 16.49 -15.87
N ASN A 42 17.46 15.70 -15.80
CA ASN A 42 16.54 15.65 -14.68
C ASN A 42 16.99 14.59 -13.66
N PHE A 43 17.86 15.01 -12.74
CA PHE A 43 18.45 14.13 -11.73
C PHE A 43 17.48 13.72 -10.62
N GLU A 44 16.42 14.48 -10.36
CA GLU A 44 15.36 14.11 -9.43
C GLU A 44 14.63 12.85 -9.92
N ASN A 45 14.22 12.85 -11.18
CA ASN A 45 13.60 11.67 -11.78
C ASN A 45 14.57 10.47 -11.91
N VAL A 46 15.88 10.72 -12.07
CA VAL A 46 16.89 9.65 -12.00
C VAL A 46 16.92 9.01 -10.62
N PHE A 47 16.84 9.82 -9.54
CA PHE A 47 16.75 9.31 -8.18
C PHE A 47 15.50 8.45 -7.99
N LEU A 48 14.32 8.89 -8.45
CA LEU A 48 13.07 8.10 -8.39
C LEU A 48 13.20 6.77 -9.15
N CYS A 49 13.83 6.74 -10.31
CA CYS A 49 14.10 5.50 -11.03
C CYS A 49 14.98 4.53 -10.23
N VAL A 50 16.04 5.03 -9.58
CA VAL A 50 16.92 4.22 -8.72
C VAL A 50 16.12 3.69 -7.51
N LEU A 51 15.33 4.54 -6.86
CA LEU A 51 14.45 4.16 -5.77
C LEU A 51 13.49 3.05 -6.18
N THR A 52 12.82 3.20 -7.33
CA THR A 52 11.91 2.18 -7.90
C THR A 52 12.63 0.83 -8.09
N LEU A 53 13.85 0.84 -8.63
CA LEU A 53 14.64 -0.39 -8.81
C LEU A 53 14.99 -1.06 -7.47
N ILE A 54 15.21 -0.27 -6.41
CA ILE A 54 15.42 -0.77 -5.05
C ILE A 54 14.12 -1.35 -4.48
N LEU A 55 13.00 -0.63 -4.62
CA LEU A 55 11.69 -1.06 -4.15
C LEU A 55 11.23 -2.37 -4.83
N PHE A 56 11.57 -2.60 -6.09
CA PHE A 56 11.33 -3.87 -6.77
C PHE A 56 12.03 -5.08 -6.12
N MET A 57 13.00 -4.87 -5.26
CA MET A 57 13.62 -5.95 -4.48
C MET A 57 12.83 -6.29 -3.22
N MET A 58 11.90 -5.40 -2.80
CA MET A 58 11.16 -5.54 -1.53
C MET A 58 10.39 -6.86 -1.41
N PRO A 59 9.65 -7.36 -2.42
CA PRO A 59 8.97 -8.65 -2.32
C PRO A 59 9.94 -9.80 -1.97
N SER A 60 11.07 -9.88 -2.65
CA SER A 60 12.08 -10.93 -2.41
C SER A 60 12.76 -10.79 -1.03
N VAL A 61 12.93 -9.57 -0.54
CA VAL A 61 13.47 -9.30 0.81
C VAL A 61 12.47 -9.73 1.87
N LEU A 62 11.18 -9.44 1.68
CA LEU A 62 10.11 -9.86 2.58
C LEU A 62 10.00 -11.39 2.63
N GLU A 63 9.98 -12.07 1.46
CA GLU A 63 9.97 -13.54 1.40
C GLU A 63 11.09 -14.16 2.24
N LYS A 64 12.31 -13.63 2.10
CA LYS A 64 13.48 -14.16 2.82
C LYS A 64 13.46 -13.83 4.32
N LYS A 65 13.09 -12.59 4.69
CA LYS A 65 13.12 -12.17 6.11
C LYS A 65 12.00 -12.80 6.92
N LEU A 66 10.85 -13.01 6.33
CA LEU A 66 9.68 -13.55 7.00
C LEU A 66 9.51 -15.07 6.80
N ASP A 67 10.41 -15.71 6.04
CA ASP A 67 10.34 -17.14 5.66
C ASP A 67 8.98 -17.53 5.07
N ILE A 68 8.52 -16.73 4.11
CA ILE A 68 7.23 -16.89 3.43
C ILE A 68 7.43 -17.01 1.92
N THR A 69 6.42 -17.51 1.24
CA THR A 69 6.31 -17.44 -0.23
C THR A 69 5.10 -16.58 -0.59
N LEU A 70 5.33 -15.53 -1.37
CA LEU A 70 4.27 -14.67 -1.89
C LEU A 70 3.57 -15.37 -3.06
N PRO A 71 2.22 -15.36 -3.11
CA PRO A 71 1.49 -15.80 -4.30
C PRO A 71 1.85 -14.94 -5.51
N ASN A 72 1.99 -15.54 -6.68
CA ASN A 72 2.35 -14.85 -7.91
C ASN A 72 1.47 -13.62 -8.21
N THR A 73 0.17 -13.72 -7.94
CA THR A 73 -0.78 -12.61 -8.14
C THR A 73 -0.46 -11.43 -7.23
N LEU A 74 -0.20 -11.69 -5.95
CA LEU A 74 0.12 -10.64 -4.98
C LEU A 74 1.47 -9.97 -5.34
N GLU A 75 2.48 -10.76 -5.68
CA GLU A 75 3.80 -10.25 -6.08
C GLU A 75 3.72 -9.36 -7.32
N ILE A 76 2.96 -9.78 -8.35
CA ILE A 76 2.73 -8.96 -9.55
C ILE A 76 2.02 -7.65 -9.20
N ILE A 77 1.00 -7.69 -8.34
CA ILE A 77 0.27 -6.48 -7.94
C ILE A 77 1.18 -5.51 -7.18
N ILE A 78 2.02 -6.01 -6.28
CA ILE A 78 3.00 -5.17 -5.57
C ILE A 78 3.98 -4.50 -6.56
N LEU A 79 4.51 -5.25 -7.52
CA LEU A 79 5.42 -4.69 -8.53
C LEU A 79 4.73 -3.63 -9.41
N LEU A 80 3.49 -3.90 -9.84
CA LEU A 80 2.71 -2.94 -10.62
C LEU A 80 2.34 -1.71 -9.79
N PHE A 81 2.02 -1.88 -8.50
CA PHE A 81 1.75 -0.78 -7.58
C PHE A 81 2.94 0.16 -7.44
N ILE A 82 4.14 -0.39 -7.18
CA ILE A 82 5.37 0.41 -7.09
C ILE A 82 5.64 1.16 -8.40
N TYR A 83 5.48 0.50 -9.55
CA TYR A 83 5.66 1.13 -10.86
C TYR A 83 4.64 2.23 -11.11
N ALA A 84 3.40 1.99 -10.74
CA ALA A 84 2.30 2.94 -10.88
C ALA A 84 2.51 4.19 -10.01
N ALA A 85 2.96 4.02 -8.78
CA ALA A 85 3.23 5.13 -7.89
C ALA A 85 4.43 5.98 -8.37
N GLU A 86 5.59 5.36 -8.53
CA GLU A 86 6.84 6.08 -8.77
C GLU A 86 7.01 6.55 -10.23
N ILE A 87 6.79 5.63 -11.20
CA ILE A 87 7.10 5.93 -12.60
C ILE A 87 5.93 6.61 -13.29
N MET A 88 4.71 6.08 -13.13
CA MET A 88 3.54 6.68 -13.78
C MET A 88 3.02 7.88 -12.96
N GLY A 89 2.97 7.77 -11.64
CA GLY A 89 2.50 8.80 -10.73
C GLY A 89 3.39 10.04 -10.79
N GLU A 90 4.64 9.89 -10.35
CA GLU A 90 5.59 10.99 -10.23
C GLU A 90 6.18 11.41 -11.59
N ILE A 91 6.92 10.54 -12.26
CA ILE A 91 7.62 10.89 -13.51
C ILE A 91 6.64 11.12 -14.66
N GLY A 92 5.57 10.31 -14.75
CA GLY A 92 4.50 10.41 -15.73
C GLY A 92 3.47 11.49 -15.43
N ALA A 93 3.54 12.13 -14.26
CA ALA A 93 2.61 13.14 -13.76
C ALA A 93 1.14 12.66 -13.73
N TYR A 94 0.91 11.36 -13.46
CA TYR A 94 -0.45 10.80 -13.39
C TYR A 94 -1.23 11.31 -12.19
N TYR A 95 -0.59 11.65 -11.09
CA TYR A 95 -1.22 12.31 -9.95
C TYR A 95 -1.89 13.64 -10.32
N VAL A 96 -1.35 14.35 -11.32
CA VAL A 96 -1.91 15.61 -11.81
C VAL A 96 -2.86 15.43 -12.98
N THR A 97 -2.60 14.43 -13.85
CA THR A 97 -3.32 14.24 -15.11
C THR A 97 -4.59 13.41 -14.95
N PHE A 98 -4.61 12.46 -14.02
CA PHE A 98 -5.72 11.54 -13.80
C PHE A 98 -6.29 11.71 -12.38
N PRO A 99 -7.47 12.31 -12.23
CA PRO A 99 -8.02 12.75 -10.94
C PRO A 99 -8.27 11.62 -9.92
N TYR A 100 -8.33 10.36 -10.37
CA TYR A 100 -8.55 9.20 -9.49
C TYR A 100 -7.29 8.33 -9.33
N TRP A 101 -6.13 8.81 -9.78
CA TRP A 101 -4.90 7.99 -9.74
C TRP A 101 -4.49 7.69 -8.31
N ASP A 102 -4.47 8.69 -7.49
CA ASP A 102 -4.15 8.62 -6.09
C ASP A 102 -5.15 7.76 -5.30
N THR A 103 -6.43 8.04 -5.45
CA THR A 103 -7.54 7.25 -4.90
C THR A 103 -7.38 5.74 -5.15
N VAL A 104 -6.99 5.34 -6.38
CA VAL A 104 -6.75 3.92 -6.72
C VAL A 104 -5.54 3.37 -5.99
N LEU A 105 -4.46 4.14 -5.90
CA LEU A 105 -3.24 3.70 -5.22
C LEU A 105 -3.46 3.55 -3.71
N HIS A 106 -4.10 4.51 -3.05
CA HIS A 106 -4.42 4.42 -1.62
C HIS A 106 -5.40 3.26 -1.32
N THR A 107 -6.39 3.01 -2.19
CA THR A 107 -7.26 1.83 -2.07
C THR A 107 -6.48 0.52 -2.18
N LEU A 108 -5.56 0.43 -3.16
CA LEU A 108 -4.69 -0.75 -3.32
C LEU A 108 -3.73 -0.90 -2.15
N ASN A 109 -3.16 0.19 -1.66
CA ASN A 109 -2.30 0.19 -0.48
C ASN A 109 -3.03 -0.40 0.73
N GLY A 110 -4.26 0.06 1.00
CA GLY A 110 -5.10 -0.48 2.06
C GLY A 110 -5.33 -1.99 1.92
N PHE A 111 -5.63 -2.45 0.73
CA PHE A 111 -5.81 -3.88 0.44
C PHE A 111 -4.52 -4.68 0.63
N LEU A 112 -3.40 -4.22 0.08
CA LEU A 112 -2.11 -4.92 0.14
C LEU A 112 -1.55 -4.97 1.57
N CYS A 113 -1.62 -3.86 2.29
CA CYS A 113 -1.16 -3.80 3.68
C CYS A 113 -2.00 -4.70 4.59
N ALA A 114 -3.32 -4.78 4.38
CA ALA A 114 -4.17 -5.71 5.11
C ALA A 114 -3.83 -7.17 4.76
N ALA A 115 -3.50 -7.48 3.50
CA ALA A 115 -3.04 -8.81 3.08
C ALA A 115 -1.74 -9.21 3.78
N ILE A 116 -0.79 -8.30 3.88
CA ILE A 116 0.47 -8.51 4.58
C ILE A 116 0.23 -8.71 6.08
N GLY A 117 -0.50 -7.81 6.73
CA GLY A 117 -0.82 -7.90 8.15
C GLY A 117 -1.55 -9.18 8.52
N PHE A 118 -2.54 -9.59 7.71
CA PHE A 118 -3.25 -10.85 7.89
C PHE A 118 -2.30 -12.04 7.80
N SER A 119 -1.42 -12.05 6.82
CA SER A 119 -0.51 -13.17 6.56
C SER A 119 0.51 -13.35 7.67
N LEU A 120 1.05 -12.26 8.20
CA LEU A 120 1.96 -12.28 9.35
C LEU A 120 1.29 -12.92 10.57
N LEU A 121 0.03 -12.57 10.82
CA LEU A 121 -0.74 -13.14 11.93
C LEU A 121 -1.12 -14.59 11.69
N ASP A 122 -1.54 -14.96 10.48
CA ASP A 122 -1.92 -16.33 10.14
C ASP A 122 -0.71 -17.28 10.28
N ILE A 123 0.47 -16.84 9.86
CA ILE A 123 1.73 -17.57 10.04
C ILE A 123 2.05 -17.74 11.52
N LEU A 124 1.98 -16.64 12.30
CA LEU A 124 2.22 -16.69 13.73
C LEU A 124 1.23 -17.62 14.45
N ASN A 125 -0.04 -17.58 14.07
CA ASN A 125 -1.11 -18.41 14.63
C ASN A 125 -0.91 -19.92 14.33
N ARG A 126 -0.31 -20.27 13.20
CA ARG A 126 -0.07 -21.67 12.79
C ARG A 126 1.22 -22.25 13.38
N HIS A 127 2.25 -21.43 13.64
CA HIS A 127 3.59 -21.88 14.05
C HIS A 127 3.85 -21.73 15.54
N SER A 128 2.97 -21.09 16.28
CA SER A 128 3.14 -20.88 17.71
C SER A 128 2.92 -22.19 18.47
N GLU A 129 3.95 -22.69 19.19
CA GLU A 129 3.81 -23.70 20.24
C GLU A 129 2.90 -23.21 21.38
N ALA A 130 2.75 -21.90 21.52
CA ALA A 130 1.74 -21.29 22.37
C ALA A 130 0.37 -21.49 21.70
N ARG A 131 -0.50 -22.26 22.36
CA ARG A 131 -1.84 -22.64 21.93
C ARG A 131 -2.84 -21.46 21.84
N PHE A 132 -2.45 -20.36 21.19
CA PHE A 132 -3.35 -19.25 20.89
C PHE A 132 -4.06 -19.53 19.57
N HIS A 133 -5.26 -20.05 19.63
CA HIS A 133 -6.14 -20.13 18.46
C HIS A 133 -6.85 -18.78 18.30
N LEU A 134 -6.25 -17.88 17.54
CA LEU A 134 -6.85 -16.59 17.22
C LEU A 134 -8.11 -16.82 16.38
N SER A 135 -9.21 -16.18 16.78
CA SER A 135 -10.47 -16.30 16.03
C SER A 135 -10.36 -15.64 14.65
N PRO A 136 -11.16 -16.09 13.65
CA PRO A 136 -11.17 -15.45 12.32
C PRO A 136 -11.45 -13.95 12.37
N LEU A 137 -12.35 -13.55 13.26
CA LEU A 137 -12.68 -12.13 13.45
C LEU A 137 -11.50 -11.33 14.02
N TYR A 138 -10.76 -11.89 14.97
CA TYR A 138 -9.59 -11.23 15.55
C TYR A 138 -8.50 -11.02 14.48
N LEU A 139 -8.21 -12.04 13.67
CA LEU A 139 -7.26 -11.94 12.56
C LEU A 139 -7.65 -10.84 11.58
N ALA A 140 -8.94 -10.77 11.21
CA ALA A 140 -9.45 -9.75 10.31
C ALA A 140 -9.34 -8.34 10.88
N ILE A 141 -9.69 -8.15 12.17
CA ILE A 141 -9.58 -6.84 12.84
C ILE A 141 -8.13 -6.39 12.92
N VAL A 142 -7.20 -7.26 13.31
CA VAL A 142 -5.78 -6.87 13.43
C VAL A 142 -5.18 -6.57 12.06
N ALA A 143 -5.53 -7.34 11.03
CA ALA A 143 -5.11 -7.05 9.65
C ALA A 143 -5.61 -5.67 9.18
N PHE A 144 -6.87 -5.35 9.47
CA PHE A 144 -7.45 -4.04 9.21
C PHE A 144 -6.69 -2.93 9.96
N CYS A 145 -6.48 -3.08 11.28
CA CYS A 145 -5.75 -2.09 12.07
C CYS A 145 -4.31 -1.91 11.59
N PHE A 146 -3.62 -3.00 11.21
CA PHE A 146 -2.28 -2.93 10.64
C PHE A 146 -2.26 -2.07 9.38
N SER A 147 -3.18 -2.30 8.46
CA SER A 147 -3.29 -1.53 7.23
C SER A 147 -3.57 -0.06 7.49
N MET A 148 -4.54 0.24 8.36
CA MET A 148 -4.85 1.63 8.73
C MET A 148 -3.65 2.33 9.38
N THR A 149 -2.87 1.63 10.20
CA THR A 149 -1.66 2.19 10.80
C THR A 149 -0.62 2.55 9.73
N VAL A 150 -0.44 1.68 8.73
CA VAL A 150 0.49 1.98 7.61
C VAL A 150 0.01 3.19 6.81
N GLY A 151 -1.30 3.27 6.50
CA GLY A 151 -1.89 4.44 5.83
C GLY A 151 -1.66 5.73 6.60
N VAL A 152 -1.96 5.76 7.91
CA VAL A 152 -1.73 6.95 8.76
C VAL A 152 -0.24 7.34 8.82
N ILE A 153 0.68 6.38 8.86
CA ILE A 153 2.13 6.68 8.84
C ILE A 153 2.51 7.32 7.50
N TRP A 154 1.89 6.88 6.41
CA TRP A 154 2.12 7.47 5.09
C TRP A 154 1.64 8.93 5.05
N GLU A 155 0.43 9.23 5.51
CA GLU A 155 -0.08 10.61 5.62
C GLU A 155 0.81 11.51 6.49
N PHE A 156 1.37 10.97 7.58
CA PHE A 156 2.36 11.71 8.38
C PHE A 156 3.62 12.02 7.59
N PHE A 157 4.05 11.10 6.72
CA PHE A 157 5.19 11.32 5.85
C PHE A 157 4.90 12.42 4.83
N GLU A 158 3.77 12.38 4.13
CA GLU A 158 3.36 13.40 3.15
C GLU A 158 3.25 14.78 3.80
N CYS A 159 2.52 14.88 4.90
CA CYS A 159 2.40 16.12 5.66
C CYS A 159 3.77 16.66 6.11
N THR A 160 4.69 15.80 6.52
CA THR A 160 6.04 16.21 6.92
C THR A 160 6.83 16.73 5.74
N MET A 161 6.72 16.09 4.57
CA MET A 161 7.39 16.54 3.35
C MET A 161 6.89 17.92 2.90
N ASP A 162 5.57 18.13 2.95
CA ASP A 162 4.96 19.40 2.58
C ASP A 162 5.36 20.53 3.55
N GLN A 163 5.36 20.26 4.86
CA GLN A 163 5.71 21.25 5.87
C GLN A 163 7.21 21.60 5.92
N LEU A 164 8.11 20.65 5.69
CA LEU A 164 9.55 20.87 5.81
C LEU A 164 10.22 21.26 4.48
N PHE A 165 9.72 20.74 3.37
CA PHE A 165 10.34 20.92 2.05
C PHE A 165 9.46 21.70 1.08
N PHE A 166 8.27 22.14 1.50
CA PHE A 166 7.30 22.88 0.69
C PHE A 166 6.96 22.15 -0.61
N LEU A 167 6.79 20.83 -0.50
CA LEU A 167 6.25 19.99 -1.57
C LEU A 167 4.72 20.11 -1.59
N ASP A 168 4.07 19.37 -2.44
CA ASP A 168 2.61 19.29 -2.57
C ASP A 168 2.22 17.81 -2.73
N MET A 169 2.61 17.00 -1.73
CA MET A 169 2.27 15.59 -1.69
C MET A 169 0.81 15.41 -1.30
N GLN A 170 0.37 16.12 -0.24
CA GLN A 170 -1.03 16.27 0.11
C GLN A 170 -1.66 17.29 -0.83
N LYS A 171 -2.47 16.83 -1.79
CA LYS A 171 -3.01 17.70 -2.84
C LYS A 171 -4.02 18.70 -2.32
N ASP A 172 -3.82 19.95 -2.71
CA ASP A 172 -4.66 21.05 -2.27
C ASP A 172 -6.03 21.04 -2.98
N THR A 173 -7.08 21.26 -2.21
CA THR A 173 -8.45 21.38 -2.72
C THR A 173 -8.97 22.82 -2.59
N VAL A 174 -9.60 23.33 -3.64
CA VAL A 174 -10.25 24.65 -3.59
C VAL A 174 -11.68 24.50 -3.12
N VAL A 175 -12.02 25.14 -1.99
CA VAL A 175 -13.37 25.12 -1.40
C VAL A 175 -14.02 26.49 -1.41
N ASN A 176 -15.34 26.55 -1.60
CA ASN A 176 -16.11 27.80 -1.66
C ASN A 176 -16.87 28.11 -0.34
N THR A 177 -16.70 27.24 0.66
CA THR A 177 -17.34 27.40 1.97
C THR A 177 -16.40 26.92 3.05
N ILE A 178 -16.18 27.75 4.06
CA ILE A 178 -15.44 27.41 5.27
C ILE A 178 -16.25 27.73 6.51
N GLY A 179 -16.08 26.94 7.56
CA GLY A 179 -16.70 27.18 8.85
C GLY A 179 -15.66 27.03 9.97
N SER A 180 -15.55 28.04 10.83
CA SER A 180 -14.63 28.00 11.95
C SER A 180 -15.11 28.81 13.12
N ILE A 181 -14.82 28.38 14.34
CA ILE A 181 -14.98 29.15 15.56
C ILE A 181 -14.00 30.34 15.62
N MET A 182 -12.86 30.23 14.94
CA MET A 182 -11.86 31.30 14.85
C MET A 182 -12.35 32.53 14.08
N LEU A 183 -13.40 32.37 13.27
CA LEU A 183 -14.06 33.45 12.53
C LEU A 183 -15.19 34.13 13.34
N ALA A 184 -15.46 33.68 14.57
CA ALA A 184 -16.55 34.23 15.40
C ALA A 184 -16.15 35.61 15.95
N PRO A 185 -16.93 36.68 15.67
CA PRO A 185 -16.59 38.07 16.09
C PRO A 185 -16.50 38.27 17.57
N THR A 186 -17.30 37.51 18.34
CA THR A 186 -17.44 37.66 19.79
C THR A 186 -16.76 36.57 20.60
N GLY A 187 -16.02 35.65 19.94
CA GLY A 187 -15.55 34.44 20.60
C GLY A 187 -16.69 33.47 20.91
N GLY A 188 -16.36 32.35 21.50
CA GLY A 188 -17.31 31.30 21.88
C GLY A 188 -17.15 30.03 21.05
N ASN A 189 -18.06 29.07 21.25
CA ASN A 189 -18.01 27.74 20.66
C ASN A 189 -18.97 27.58 19.44
N THR A 190 -19.41 28.70 18.86
CA THR A 190 -20.29 28.70 17.70
C THR A 190 -19.48 29.01 16.43
N SER A 191 -19.51 28.12 15.47
CA SER A 191 -18.82 28.31 14.19
C SER A 191 -19.47 29.41 13.36
N THR A 192 -18.66 30.31 12.82
CA THR A 192 -19.06 31.26 11.76
C THR A 192 -18.76 30.63 10.42
N VAL A 193 -19.74 30.69 9.50
CA VAL A 193 -19.64 30.08 8.16
C VAL A 193 -19.57 31.18 7.11
N LEU A 194 -18.49 31.15 6.32
CA LEU A 194 -18.35 31.97 5.10
C LEU A 194 -18.68 31.09 3.89
N LYS A 195 -19.60 31.60 3.03
CA LYS A 195 -20.05 30.89 1.83
C LYS A 195 -19.77 31.71 0.59
N ASN A 196 -19.79 31.05 -0.57
CA ASN A 196 -19.59 31.65 -1.88
C ASN A 196 -18.25 32.41 -1.96
N ILE A 197 -17.19 31.82 -1.41
CA ILE A 197 -15.84 32.35 -1.51
C ILE A 197 -15.41 32.22 -2.96
N THR A 198 -14.98 33.35 -3.57
CA THR A 198 -14.54 33.41 -4.96
C THR A 198 -13.05 33.68 -5.10
N ASP A 199 -12.40 34.15 -4.03
CA ASP A 199 -10.95 34.33 -3.97
C ASP A 199 -10.50 34.54 -2.53
N VAL A 200 -9.18 34.45 -2.31
CA VAL A 200 -8.50 34.75 -1.04
C VAL A 200 -7.38 35.78 -1.32
N ILE A 201 -7.31 36.80 -0.50
CA ILE A 201 -6.22 37.78 -0.53
C ILE A 201 -5.28 37.51 0.65
N VAL A 202 -4.05 37.15 0.34
CA VAL A 202 -2.98 36.98 1.33
C VAL A 202 -2.34 38.31 1.57
N VAL A 203 -2.28 38.74 2.84
CA VAL A 203 -1.58 39.98 3.24
C VAL A 203 -0.25 39.58 3.92
N GLN A 204 0.86 39.98 3.34
CA GLN A 204 2.20 39.69 3.85
C GLN A 204 2.60 40.69 4.95
N ALA A 205 3.67 40.39 5.68
CA ALA A 205 4.15 41.25 6.79
C ALA A 205 4.57 42.65 6.37
N ASP A 206 4.99 42.80 5.13
CA ASP A 206 5.35 44.11 4.55
C ASP A 206 4.14 44.92 4.04
N GLY A 207 2.93 44.37 4.18
CA GLY A 207 1.69 44.97 3.71
C GLY A 207 1.34 44.64 2.25
N THR A 208 2.17 43.88 1.56
CA THR A 208 1.88 43.40 0.19
C THR A 208 0.64 42.53 0.20
N GLN A 209 -0.26 42.74 -0.74
CA GLN A 209 -1.51 41.95 -0.91
C GLN A 209 -1.42 41.19 -2.22
N THR A 210 -1.67 39.87 -2.14
CA THR A 210 -1.68 38.97 -3.29
C THR A 210 -3.00 38.22 -3.31
N ALA A 211 -3.80 38.45 -4.36
CA ALA A 211 -4.98 37.63 -4.64
C ALA A 211 -4.49 36.28 -5.21
N LEU A 212 -5.00 35.18 -4.68
CA LEU A 212 -4.58 33.84 -5.14
C LEU A 212 -5.16 33.49 -6.53
N GLY A 213 -6.33 34.03 -6.87
CA GLY A 213 -6.95 33.81 -8.18
C GLY A 213 -7.45 32.38 -8.41
N LEU A 214 -7.63 31.60 -7.33
CA LEU A 214 -7.96 30.17 -7.39
C LEU A 214 -9.46 29.89 -7.49
N GLY A 215 -10.30 30.91 -7.40
CA GLY A 215 -11.76 30.74 -7.42
C GLY A 215 -12.39 30.30 -6.10
N GLY A 216 -11.63 30.29 -4.99
CA GLY A 216 -12.10 29.87 -3.68
C GLY A 216 -11.00 29.95 -2.62
N TYR A 217 -11.23 29.26 -1.51
CA TYR A 217 -10.26 29.09 -0.41
C TYR A 217 -9.45 27.82 -0.61
N LEU A 218 -8.15 27.91 -0.50
CA LEU A 218 -7.24 26.78 -0.61
C LEU A 218 -7.19 26.02 0.72
N ASP A 219 -7.44 24.72 0.66
CA ASP A 219 -7.45 23.79 1.82
C ASP A 219 -6.05 23.22 1.99
N ILE A 220 -5.07 23.42 1.86
CA ILE A 220 -3.70 22.87 2.15
C ILE A 220 -3.71 21.38 2.60
N GLY A 221 -4.34 20.51 1.82
CA GLY A 221 -4.19 19.05 1.91
C GLY A 221 -5.04 18.32 2.94
N LEU A 222 -5.89 19.00 3.76
CA LEU A 222 -6.73 18.32 4.75
C LEU A 222 -7.75 17.37 4.10
N LEU A 223 -8.40 17.81 3.02
CA LEU A 223 -9.43 17.02 2.35
C LEU A 223 -8.82 15.83 1.61
N ASP A 224 -7.67 15.99 1.02
CA ASP A 224 -6.89 14.93 0.38
C ASP A 224 -6.53 13.83 1.37
N THR A 225 -5.86 14.17 2.47
CA THR A 225 -5.56 13.26 3.59
C THR A 225 -6.79 12.48 4.06
N MET A 226 -7.93 13.15 4.21
CA MET A 226 -9.15 12.49 4.67
C MET A 226 -9.74 11.56 3.61
N GLU A 227 -9.67 11.91 2.33
CA GLU A 227 -10.07 11.04 1.22
C GLU A 227 -9.18 9.80 1.15
N ASP A 228 -7.86 9.97 1.23
CA ASP A 228 -6.89 8.89 1.15
C ASP A 228 -6.99 7.90 2.30
N LEU A 229 -7.15 8.40 3.53
CA LEU A 229 -7.46 7.55 4.67
C LEU A 229 -8.79 6.80 4.50
N PHE A 230 -9.81 7.42 3.89
CA PHE A 230 -11.10 6.78 3.65
C PHE A 230 -11.01 5.68 2.58
N VAL A 231 -10.32 5.91 1.49
CA VAL A 231 -10.16 4.89 0.43
C VAL A 231 -9.21 3.77 0.85
N ASN A 232 -8.18 4.08 1.63
CA ASN A 232 -7.34 3.09 2.32
C ASN A 232 -8.18 2.20 3.27
N PHE A 233 -9.10 2.81 4.03
CA PHE A 233 -10.06 2.09 4.88
C PHE A 233 -10.89 1.10 4.05
N ILE A 234 -11.42 1.51 2.89
CA ILE A 234 -12.21 0.63 2.01
C ILE A 234 -11.37 -0.56 1.52
N GLY A 235 -10.13 -0.31 1.09
CA GLY A 235 -9.19 -1.35 0.68
C GLY A 235 -8.90 -2.34 1.81
N ALA A 236 -8.56 -1.82 2.98
CA ALA A 236 -8.27 -2.60 4.18
C ALA A 236 -9.47 -3.45 4.64
N LEU A 237 -10.67 -2.85 4.67
CA LEU A 237 -11.91 -3.54 5.02
C LEU A 237 -12.23 -4.67 4.04
N THR A 238 -12.08 -4.40 2.75
CA THR A 238 -12.33 -5.38 1.69
C THR A 238 -11.46 -6.62 1.86
N PHE A 239 -10.15 -6.43 2.05
CA PHE A 239 -9.26 -7.58 2.28
C PHE A 239 -9.57 -8.28 3.61
N SER A 240 -9.83 -7.54 4.68
CA SER A 240 -10.13 -8.13 6.00
C SER A 240 -11.36 -9.02 5.99
N ILE A 241 -12.40 -8.65 5.21
CA ILE A 241 -13.58 -9.49 4.97
C ILE A 241 -13.20 -10.76 4.20
N ILE A 242 -12.38 -10.64 3.16
CA ILE A 242 -11.88 -11.79 2.39
C ILE A 242 -11.07 -12.73 3.29
N GLY A 243 -10.19 -12.19 4.11
CA GLY A 243 -9.38 -12.92 5.08
C GLY A 243 -10.23 -13.65 6.13
N TYR A 244 -11.26 -12.98 6.66
CA TYR A 244 -12.23 -13.61 7.57
C TYR A 244 -12.87 -14.87 6.96
N PHE A 245 -13.43 -14.75 5.76
CA PHE A 245 -14.05 -15.89 5.07
C PHE A 245 -13.04 -16.98 4.68
N TYR A 246 -11.80 -16.61 4.39
CA TYR A 246 -10.74 -17.57 4.14
C TYR A 246 -10.49 -18.47 5.34
N VAL A 247 -10.38 -17.90 6.54
CA VAL A 247 -10.18 -18.68 7.77
C VAL A 247 -11.43 -19.51 8.10
N CYS A 248 -12.62 -18.94 7.97
CA CYS A 248 -13.88 -19.66 8.19
C CYS A 248 -14.02 -20.87 7.26
N SER A 249 -13.54 -20.78 6.01
CA SER A 249 -13.53 -21.89 5.04
C SER A 249 -12.34 -22.84 5.21
N ARG A 250 -11.59 -22.77 6.30
CA ARG A 250 -10.37 -23.55 6.56
C ARG A 250 -9.32 -23.46 5.44
N GLY A 251 -9.26 -22.30 4.79
CA GLY A 251 -8.31 -22.04 3.72
C GLY A 251 -8.70 -22.63 2.35
N GLU A 252 -9.92 -23.09 2.14
CA GLU A 252 -10.35 -23.64 0.85
C GLU A 252 -10.71 -22.57 -0.21
N ASN A 253 -10.89 -21.31 0.20
CA ASN A 253 -11.23 -20.23 -0.71
C ASN A 253 -10.10 -19.95 -1.72
N LYS A 254 -10.31 -20.39 -2.98
CA LYS A 254 -9.33 -20.26 -4.07
C LYS A 254 -9.00 -18.82 -4.43
N PHE A 255 -9.94 -17.88 -4.25
CA PHE A 255 -9.73 -16.47 -4.53
C PHE A 255 -8.78 -15.87 -3.50
N ALA A 256 -9.05 -16.07 -2.23
CA ALA A 256 -8.22 -15.55 -1.14
C ALA A 256 -6.78 -16.11 -1.16
N LYS A 257 -6.59 -17.37 -1.56
CA LYS A 257 -5.25 -17.99 -1.73
C LYS A 257 -4.33 -17.22 -2.66
N ARG A 258 -4.86 -16.41 -3.58
CA ARG A 258 -4.05 -15.61 -4.50
C ARG A 258 -3.39 -14.40 -3.84
N PHE A 259 -3.84 -14.04 -2.64
CA PHE A 259 -3.41 -12.84 -1.93
C PHE A 259 -2.80 -13.14 -0.56
N ILE A 260 -2.85 -14.40 -0.11
CA ILE A 260 -2.36 -14.78 1.22
C ILE A 260 -1.03 -15.49 1.07
N PRO A 261 0.08 -14.91 1.55
CA PRO A 261 1.39 -15.56 1.65
C PRO A 261 1.34 -16.86 2.44
N VAL A 262 2.19 -17.80 2.07
CA VAL A 262 2.29 -19.11 2.72
C VAL A 262 3.65 -19.23 3.39
N ALA A 263 3.67 -19.71 4.65
CA ALA A 263 4.91 -19.98 5.35
C ALA A 263 5.71 -21.10 4.68
N ASN A 264 7.01 -20.94 4.57
CA ASN A 264 7.89 -21.99 4.10
C ASN A 264 8.06 -23.06 5.20
N ASN A 265 7.97 -24.31 4.83
CA ASN A 265 8.11 -25.45 5.77
C ASN A 265 9.56 -25.67 6.29
N SER A 266 10.48 -24.74 6.01
CA SER A 266 11.90 -24.86 6.35
C SER A 266 12.19 -24.87 7.88
N THR A 267 11.21 -24.42 8.69
CA THR A 267 11.32 -24.38 10.17
C THR A 267 10.64 -25.54 10.89
N ARG A 268 10.11 -26.53 10.17
CA ARG A 268 9.63 -27.74 10.86
C ARG A 268 10.84 -28.47 11.47
N PRO A 269 10.88 -28.68 12.80
CA PRO A 269 11.91 -29.53 13.40
C PRO A 269 11.86 -30.90 12.70
N LYS A 270 13.01 -31.41 12.27
CA LYS A 270 13.12 -32.72 11.58
C LYS A 270 12.64 -33.90 12.42
N ASP A 271 12.27 -33.65 13.68
CA ASP A 271 11.90 -34.66 14.69
C ASP A 271 10.40 -34.63 15.06
N ALA A 272 9.53 -33.95 14.31
CA ALA A 272 8.10 -34.04 14.53
C ALA A 272 7.60 -35.40 14.03
N PRO A 273 6.95 -36.25 14.90
CA PRO A 273 6.43 -37.56 14.48
C PRO A 273 5.42 -37.36 13.33
N SER A 274 5.57 -38.16 12.28
CA SER A 274 4.58 -38.24 11.20
C SER A 274 3.24 -38.67 11.81
N GLU A 275 2.25 -37.80 11.77
CA GLU A 275 0.86 -38.20 12.07
C GLU A 275 0.43 -39.27 11.07
N THR A 276 0.51 -40.53 11.48
CA THR A 276 -0.12 -41.64 10.82
C THR A 276 -1.64 -41.45 10.99
N PRO A 277 -2.44 -41.51 9.95
CA PRO A 277 -3.90 -41.44 10.09
C PRO A 277 -4.36 -42.66 10.87
N GLU A 278 -4.83 -42.43 12.09
CA GLU A 278 -5.46 -43.45 12.93
C GLU A 278 -6.73 -43.94 12.21
N LYS A 279 -6.64 -45.16 11.67
CA LYS A 279 -7.80 -45.87 11.13
C LYS A 279 -8.70 -46.21 12.32
N ASN A 280 -9.78 -45.45 12.50
CA ASN A 280 -10.90 -45.87 13.35
C ASN A 280 -11.37 -47.23 12.92
N LYS A 281 -11.01 -48.28 13.68
CA LYS A 281 -11.72 -49.53 13.72
C LYS A 281 -12.93 -49.32 14.64
N ILE A 282 -14.10 -49.34 14.00
CA ILE A 282 -15.40 -49.53 14.68
C ILE A 282 -15.48 -51.01 14.99
N GLU A 283 -15.57 -51.36 16.25
CA GLU A 283 -16.27 -52.54 16.77
C GLU A 283 -17.38 -52.06 17.68
#